data_eaa4bd88ff3e03e257a2d83c75cfe74c
#
_entry.id   eaa4bd88ff3e03e257a2d83c75cfe74c
#
_cell.length_a   1.000
_cell.length_b   1.000
_cell.length_c   1.000
_cell.angle_alpha   90.00
_cell.angle_beta   90.00
_cell.angle_gamma   90.00
#
_symmetry.space_group_name_H-M   'P 1'
#
loop_
_entity.id
_entity.type
_entity.pdbx_description
1 polymer ?
#
loop_
_entity_poly.entity_id
_entity_poly.type
_entity_poly.pdbx_seq_one_letter_code
_entity_poly.pdbx_strand_id
1 'polypeptide(L)'
;MLGLITGSGLYDIPGLEDSRTKEVPTPYGSVHLTLGTWNGCPVAFIPRHGTAHRIPPHRINYRANMRALDDAGAGAVLATAVCGGINPRYGVGEMVLIDQFIDMTHGRETTFFEDEVRHTDMSDPYDGDLRRLLMEVADSEGLEVVDGGIYVCANGPRFETPAEIRMYAGFGGDLVGMTGYPEVALARELDMPYAAIGVVSNPAAGLSVEELSLEDIWGVLEDVSTPLHLLLGGAATRLADRW
;
A
#
# COMPACT_ATOMS: atom_id res chain seq x y z
N MET A 1 -3.25 2.10 17.95
CA MET A 1 -4.16 2.39 16.80
C MET A 1 -3.53 1.88 15.51
N LEU A 2 -4.30 1.26 14.63
CA LEU A 2 -3.83 0.78 13.32
C LEU A 2 -4.01 1.87 12.27
N GLY A 3 -2.95 2.23 11.55
CA GLY A 3 -3.00 3.03 10.33
C GLY A 3 -3.39 2.16 9.13
N LEU A 4 -4.32 2.62 8.30
CA LEU A 4 -4.68 1.98 7.05
C LEU A 4 -4.52 2.97 5.91
N ILE A 5 -3.76 2.60 4.87
CA ILE A 5 -3.63 3.38 3.65
C ILE A 5 -4.05 2.51 2.47
N THR A 6 -5.15 2.88 1.82
CA THR A 6 -5.65 2.10 0.69
C THR A 6 -5.46 2.82 -0.64
N GLY A 7 -5.31 2.03 -1.68
CA GLY A 7 -5.22 2.47 -3.07
C GLY A 7 -6.56 2.44 -3.80
N SER A 8 -6.48 2.27 -5.12
CA SER A 8 -7.63 2.16 -6.01
C SER A 8 -8.55 1.00 -5.61
N GLY A 9 -9.86 1.22 -5.69
CA GLY A 9 -10.87 0.20 -5.38
C GLY A 9 -11.27 0.07 -3.91
N LEU A 10 -10.51 0.64 -2.98
CA LEU A 10 -10.77 0.57 -1.54
C LEU A 10 -10.84 1.98 -0.95
N TYR A 11 -12.00 2.62 -1.04
CA TYR A 11 -12.19 4.02 -0.60
C TYR A 11 -12.91 4.14 0.74
N ASP A 12 -13.43 3.04 1.25
CA ASP A 12 -14.12 2.91 2.53
C ASP A 12 -13.74 1.59 3.21
N ILE A 13 -14.05 1.50 4.48
CA ILE A 13 -13.86 0.29 5.29
C ILE A 13 -15.24 -0.20 5.69
N PRO A 14 -15.74 -1.31 5.11
CA PRO A 14 -17.02 -1.87 5.50
C PRO A 14 -17.03 -2.24 6.99
N GLY A 15 -18.07 -1.80 7.71
CA GLY A 15 -18.20 -2.08 9.14
C GLY A 15 -17.34 -1.21 10.05
N LEU A 16 -16.79 -0.10 9.56
CA LEU A 16 -16.12 0.89 10.39
C LEU A 16 -17.15 1.61 11.29
N GLU A 17 -17.04 1.40 12.59
CA GLU A 17 -17.94 1.94 13.62
C GLU A 17 -17.41 3.31 14.11
N ASP A 18 -18.31 4.17 14.59
CA ASP A 18 -18.01 5.48 15.16
C ASP A 18 -17.12 6.35 14.27
N SER A 19 -17.26 6.18 12.96
CA SER A 19 -16.38 6.82 12.00
C SER A 19 -16.57 8.34 11.96
N ARG A 20 -15.45 9.06 11.98
CA ARG A 20 -15.40 10.52 11.83
C ARG A 20 -14.21 10.91 10.95
N THR A 21 -14.47 11.68 9.93
CA THR A 21 -13.41 12.26 9.10
C THR A 21 -13.10 13.66 9.63
N LYS A 22 -11.81 13.94 9.79
CA LYS A 22 -11.31 15.27 10.16
C LYS A 22 -10.15 15.67 9.26
N GLU A 23 -9.97 16.96 9.06
CA GLU A 23 -8.76 17.51 8.48
C GLU A 23 -7.70 17.63 9.57
N VAL A 24 -6.53 17.01 9.33
CA VAL A 24 -5.38 17.02 10.24
C VAL A 24 -4.29 17.87 9.61
N PRO A 25 -3.93 19.01 10.20
CA PRO A 25 -2.81 19.81 9.74
C PRO A 25 -1.49 19.10 10.10
N THR A 26 -0.55 19.08 9.16
CA THR A 26 0.83 18.63 9.38
C THR A 26 1.81 19.68 8.88
N PRO A 27 3.10 19.62 9.24
CA PRO A 27 4.11 20.52 8.66
C PRO A 27 4.22 20.45 7.14
N TYR A 28 3.72 19.36 6.55
CA TYR A 28 3.78 19.06 5.11
C TYR A 28 2.47 19.32 4.37
N GLY A 29 1.44 19.78 5.06
CA GLY A 29 0.11 20.04 4.51
C GLY A 29 -0.99 19.31 5.28
N SER A 30 -2.25 19.61 4.97
CA SER A 30 -3.41 18.99 5.62
C SER A 30 -3.77 17.65 4.99
N VAL A 31 -4.27 16.72 5.80
CA VAL A 31 -4.73 15.39 5.41
C VAL A 31 -6.14 15.14 5.93
N HIS A 32 -7.02 14.62 5.08
CA HIS A 32 -8.30 14.08 5.52
C HIS A 32 -8.10 12.68 6.11
N LEU A 33 -8.24 12.57 7.42
CA LEU A 33 -8.07 11.34 8.18
C LEU A 33 -9.41 10.87 8.72
N THR A 34 -9.80 9.64 8.41
CA THR A 34 -10.98 9.01 8.99
C THR A 34 -10.56 8.16 10.18
N LEU A 35 -11.10 8.47 11.35
CA LEU A 35 -10.91 7.69 12.58
C LEU A 35 -12.17 6.90 12.86
N GLY A 36 -12.02 5.70 13.41
CA GLY A 36 -13.13 4.83 13.80
C GLY A 36 -12.63 3.59 14.51
N THR A 37 -13.53 2.64 14.73
CA THR A 37 -13.22 1.32 15.27
C THR A 37 -13.59 0.27 14.24
N TRP A 38 -12.68 -0.63 13.92
CA TRP A 38 -12.91 -1.74 12.99
C TRP A 38 -12.56 -3.06 13.67
N ASN A 39 -13.56 -3.93 13.82
CA ASN A 39 -13.41 -5.22 14.52
C ASN A 39 -12.76 -5.06 15.91
N GLY A 40 -13.17 -4.02 16.67
CA GLY A 40 -12.62 -3.71 17.98
C GLY A 40 -11.27 -2.99 17.99
N CYS A 41 -10.62 -2.82 16.84
CA CYS A 41 -9.35 -2.12 16.71
C CYS A 41 -9.58 -0.62 16.41
N PRO A 42 -8.99 0.32 17.15
CA PRO A 42 -8.97 1.72 16.76
C PRO A 42 -8.18 1.89 15.45
N VAL A 43 -8.78 2.54 14.45
CA VAL A 43 -8.22 2.70 13.11
C VAL A 43 -8.12 4.17 12.72
N ALA A 44 -7.03 4.52 12.05
CA ALA A 44 -6.82 5.76 11.32
C ALA A 44 -6.66 5.45 9.82
N PHE A 45 -7.60 5.89 8.99
CA PHE A 45 -7.72 5.51 7.59
C PHE A 45 -7.48 6.69 6.64
N ILE A 46 -6.68 6.45 5.61
CA ILE A 46 -6.41 7.40 4.52
C ILE A 46 -6.63 6.71 3.16
N PRO A 47 -7.62 7.15 2.37
CA PRO A 47 -7.68 6.79 0.95
C PRO A 47 -6.60 7.58 0.21
N ARG A 48 -5.54 6.92 -0.24
CA ARG A 48 -4.30 7.54 -0.78
C ARG A 48 -4.56 8.51 -1.92
N HIS A 49 -5.50 8.18 -2.80
CA HIS A 49 -5.88 9.00 -3.96
C HIS A 49 -7.03 9.99 -3.66
N GLY A 50 -7.39 10.15 -2.37
CA GLY A 50 -8.58 10.89 -1.96
C GLY A 50 -9.88 10.12 -2.23
N THR A 51 -10.97 10.48 -1.57
CA THR A 51 -12.27 9.78 -1.63
C THR A 51 -12.88 9.72 -3.03
N ALA A 52 -12.52 10.64 -3.92
CA ALA A 52 -13.00 10.71 -5.30
C ALA A 52 -11.96 10.27 -6.34
N HIS A 53 -10.88 9.61 -5.91
CA HIS A 53 -9.76 9.17 -6.77
C HIS A 53 -9.21 10.28 -7.68
N ARG A 54 -9.00 11.48 -7.12
CA ARG A 54 -8.59 12.66 -7.90
C ARG A 54 -7.11 13.01 -7.76
N ILE A 55 -6.39 12.38 -6.85
CA ILE A 55 -4.98 12.64 -6.59
C ILE A 55 -4.13 11.63 -7.37
N PRO A 56 -3.45 12.04 -8.45
CA PRO A 56 -2.58 11.12 -9.19
C PRO A 56 -1.34 10.75 -8.37
N PRO A 57 -0.70 9.59 -8.65
CA PRO A 57 0.37 9.02 -7.81
C PRO A 57 1.52 9.98 -7.49
N HIS A 58 1.97 10.74 -8.48
CA HIS A 58 3.08 11.71 -8.34
C HIS A 58 2.71 13.00 -7.59
N ARG A 59 1.44 13.18 -7.22
CA ARG A 59 0.92 14.36 -6.50
C ARG A 59 0.43 14.02 -5.10
N ILE A 60 0.49 12.74 -4.70
CA ILE A 60 0.16 12.32 -3.34
C ILE A 60 1.16 12.96 -2.38
N ASN A 61 0.65 13.55 -1.31
CA ASN A 61 1.48 14.10 -0.24
C ASN A 61 1.81 13.01 0.79
N TYR A 62 2.79 12.15 0.43
CA TYR A 62 3.19 11.01 1.25
C TYR A 62 3.69 11.42 2.63
N ARG A 63 4.46 12.53 2.73
CA ARG A 63 4.95 13.04 4.04
C ARG A 63 3.80 13.45 4.94
N ALA A 64 2.83 14.19 4.40
CA ALA A 64 1.66 14.59 5.17
C ALA A 64 0.84 13.38 5.63
N ASN A 65 0.63 12.38 4.74
CA ASN A 65 -0.12 11.18 5.08
C ASN A 65 0.54 10.39 6.22
N MET A 66 1.83 10.10 6.11
CA MET A 66 2.56 9.34 7.12
C MET A 66 2.64 10.11 8.45
N ARG A 67 2.88 11.43 8.39
CA ARG A 67 2.91 12.28 9.58
C ARG A 67 1.54 12.36 10.25
N ALA A 68 0.45 12.44 9.51
CA ALA A 68 -0.90 12.47 10.08
C ALA A 68 -1.25 11.17 10.80
N LEU A 69 -0.79 10.01 10.31
CA LEU A 69 -0.95 8.72 11.00
C LEU A 69 -0.12 8.67 12.29
N ASP A 70 1.12 9.12 12.23
CA ASP A 70 2.01 9.20 13.42
C ASP A 70 1.41 10.12 14.48
N ASP A 71 1.01 11.33 14.13
CA ASP A 71 0.36 12.29 15.02
C ASP A 71 -0.99 11.80 15.59
N ALA A 72 -1.67 10.89 14.88
CA ALA A 72 -2.88 10.23 15.36
C ALA A 72 -2.58 9.07 16.33
N GLY A 73 -1.32 8.69 16.50
CA GLY A 73 -0.88 7.60 17.36
C GLY A 73 -1.00 6.23 16.70
N ALA A 74 -0.86 6.15 15.38
CA ALA A 74 -0.75 4.86 14.71
C ALA A 74 0.56 4.17 15.12
N GLY A 75 0.46 2.95 15.65
CA GLY A 75 1.62 2.16 16.05
C GLY A 75 2.05 1.15 14.98
N ALA A 76 1.30 1.02 13.90
CA ALA A 76 1.63 0.24 12.72
C ALA A 76 0.77 0.70 11.53
N VAL A 77 1.22 0.43 10.31
CA VAL A 77 0.47 0.72 9.08
C VAL A 77 0.34 -0.53 8.22
N LEU A 78 -0.89 -0.81 7.78
CA LEU A 78 -1.17 -1.73 6.69
C LEU A 78 -1.58 -0.93 5.45
N ALA A 79 -0.98 -1.23 4.32
CA ALA A 79 -1.26 -0.55 3.07
C ALA A 79 -1.66 -1.52 1.96
N THR A 80 -2.41 -1.03 0.97
CA THR A 80 -2.69 -1.77 -0.25
C THR A 80 -2.16 -1.04 -1.47
N ALA A 81 -1.72 -1.77 -2.47
CA ALA A 81 -1.26 -1.23 -3.74
C ALA A 81 -1.78 -2.09 -4.90
N VAL A 82 -2.45 -1.46 -5.86
CA VAL A 82 -2.78 -2.09 -7.14
C VAL A 82 -1.53 -2.10 -8.01
N CYS A 83 -1.21 -3.24 -8.61
CA CYS A 83 0.02 -3.42 -9.37
C CYS A 83 -0.17 -4.33 -10.59
N GLY A 84 0.71 -4.16 -11.57
CA GLY A 84 0.90 -5.08 -12.66
C GLY A 84 1.90 -6.19 -12.29
N GLY A 85 1.62 -7.43 -12.68
CA GLY A 85 2.53 -8.55 -12.52
C GLY A 85 3.65 -8.49 -13.57
N ILE A 86 4.91 -8.39 -13.15
CA ILE A 86 6.10 -8.49 -14.01
C ILE A 86 6.53 -9.95 -14.11
N ASN A 87 6.63 -10.61 -12.95
CA ASN A 87 7.00 -12.01 -12.87
C ASN A 87 5.75 -12.89 -13.09
N PRO A 88 5.76 -13.82 -14.07
CA PRO A 88 4.60 -14.66 -14.36
C PRO A 88 4.21 -15.62 -13.21
N ARG A 89 5.01 -15.70 -12.15
CA ARG A 89 4.65 -16.40 -10.92
C ARG A 89 3.40 -15.79 -10.25
N TYR A 90 3.16 -14.48 -10.46
CA TYR A 90 2.07 -13.75 -9.84
C TYR A 90 0.95 -13.55 -10.84
N GLY A 91 -0.15 -14.28 -10.65
CA GLY A 91 -1.34 -14.22 -11.50
C GLY A 91 -2.25 -13.03 -11.21
N VAL A 92 -3.11 -12.71 -12.17
CA VAL A 92 -4.16 -11.68 -11.97
C VAL A 92 -5.12 -12.12 -10.88
N GLY A 93 -5.46 -11.23 -9.97
CA GLY A 93 -6.29 -11.49 -8.78
C GLY A 93 -5.50 -11.90 -7.54
N GLU A 94 -4.20 -12.21 -7.67
CA GLU A 94 -3.41 -12.60 -6.50
C GLU A 94 -3.10 -11.41 -5.58
N MET A 95 -3.12 -11.71 -4.28
CA MET A 95 -2.64 -10.84 -3.21
C MET A 95 -1.21 -11.24 -2.84
N VAL A 96 -0.29 -10.27 -2.82
CA VAL A 96 1.13 -10.48 -2.57
C VAL A 96 1.58 -9.64 -1.39
N LEU A 97 2.16 -10.23 -0.35
CA LEU A 97 2.84 -9.48 0.70
C LEU A 97 4.19 -9.01 0.21
N ILE A 98 4.30 -7.71 -0.03
CA ILE A 98 5.53 -7.09 -0.52
C ILE A 98 6.60 -7.20 0.56
N ASP A 99 7.83 -7.61 0.17
CA ASP A 99 8.97 -7.73 1.09
C ASP A 99 10.13 -6.81 0.74
N GLN A 100 10.23 -6.36 -0.52
CA GLN A 100 11.26 -5.44 -0.98
C GLN A 100 10.71 -4.44 -2.00
N PHE A 101 11.43 -3.36 -2.24
CA PHE A 101 11.08 -2.42 -3.30
C PHE A 101 12.29 -1.97 -4.11
N ILE A 102 12.02 -1.51 -5.33
CA ILE A 102 12.95 -0.79 -6.20
C ILE A 102 12.33 0.56 -6.52
N ASP A 103 13.02 1.65 -6.17
CA ASP A 103 12.56 3.00 -6.48
C ASP A 103 12.96 3.42 -7.90
N MET A 104 11.96 3.66 -8.75
CA MET A 104 12.09 4.24 -10.09
C MET A 104 11.31 5.56 -10.20
N THR A 105 11.06 6.20 -9.06
CA THR A 105 10.36 7.49 -9.01
C THR A 105 11.33 8.67 -9.14
N HIS A 106 10.79 9.84 -9.40
CA HIS A 106 11.53 11.09 -9.43
C HIS A 106 10.64 12.26 -9.03
N GLY A 107 11.24 13.31 -8.47
CA GLY A 107 10.52 14.54 -8.11
C GLY A 107 9.51 14.37 -6.97
N ARG A 108 9.68 13.35 -6.13
CA ARG A 108 8.90 13.15 -4.91
C ARG A 108 9.73 13.56 -3.70
N GLU A 109 9.06 14.05 -2.67
CA GLU A 109 9.65 14.25 -1.36
C GLU A 109 9.74 12.91 -0.64
N THR A 110 10.95 12.43 -0.40
CA THR A 110 11.21 11.03 0.00
C THR A 110 11.72 10.87 1.43
N THR A 111 11.89 11.97 2.16
CA THR A 111 12.43 11.97 3.53
C THR A 111 11.80 13.07 4.38
N PHE A 112 11.78 12.88 5.70
CA PHE A 112 11.48 13.93 6.68
C PHE A 112 12.73 14.74 7.08
N PHE A 113 13.92 14.24 6.77
CA PHE A 113 15.21 14.81 7.22
C PHE A 113 15.85 15.67 6.11
N GLU A 114 15.33 16.89 5.92
CA GLU A 114 15.82 17.80 4.87
C GLU A 114 17.03 18.61 5.34
N ASP A 115 17.13 18.88 6.65
CA ASP A 115 18.16 19.75 7.24
C ASP A 115 19.22 18.98 8.05
N GLU A 116 19.13 17.66 8.11
CA GLU A 116 20.10 16.82 8.83
C GLU A 116 20.45 15.56 8.03
N VAL A 117 21.67 15.06 8.25
CA VAL A 117 22.10 13.79 7.64
C VAL A 117 21.67 12.63 8.53
N ARG A 118 20.66 11.88 8.07
CA ARG A 118 20.21 10.64 8.70
C ARG A 118 20.14 9.52 7.66
N HIS A 119 20.79 8.39 7.98
CA HIS A 119 20.76 7.19 7.13
C HIS A 119 19.84 6.16 7.78
N THR A 120 18.68 5.96 7.18
CA THR A 120 17.69 4.97 7.63
C THR A 120 17.98 3.63 6.97
N ASP A 121 18.07 2.56 7.78
CA ASP A 121 18.30 1.21 7.27
C ASP A 121 17.06 0.70 6.53
N MET A 122 17.28 0.25 5.28
CA MET A 122 16.26 -0.28 4.37
C MET A 122 16.55 -1.75 4.02
N SER A 123 17.33 -2.48 4.82
CA SER A 123 17.58 -3.91 4.60
C SER A 123 16.29 -4.72 4.65
N ASP A 124 15.44 -4.42 5.62
CA ASP A 124 14.11 -5.01 5.80
C ASP A 124 13.06 -3.88 5.86
N PRO A 125 12.62 -3.33 4.71
CA PRO A 125 11.77 -2.16 4.69
C PRO A 125 10.33 -2.45 5.14
N TYR A 126 9.85 -3.67 4.93
CA TYR A 126 8.53 -4.12 5.36
C TYR A 126 8.65 -4.97 6.62
N ASP A 127 7.80 -4.69 7.62
CA ASP A 127 7.87 -5.32 8.93
C ASP A 127 7.53 -6.81 8.89
N GLY A 128 8.46 -7.65 9.34
CA GLY A 128 8.34 -9.10 9.28
C GLY A 128 7.26 -9.66 10.22
N ASP A 129 6.97 -8.98 11.34
CA ASP A 129 5.94 -9.42 12.28
C ASP A 129 4.54 -9.13 11.74
N LEU A 130 4.35 -7.99 11.09
CA LEU A 130 3.10 -7.66 10.39
C LEU A 130 2.86 -8.59 9.20
N ARG A 131 3.89 -8.90 8.41
CA ARG A 131 3.79 -9.85 7.30
C ARG A 131 3.41 -11.23 7.79
N ARG A 132 4.06 -11.72 8.85
CA ARG A 132 3.73 -13.01 9.47
C ARG A 132 2.29 -13.03 9.98
N LEU A 133 1.85 -11.96 10.66
CA LEU A 133 0.47 -11.83 11.13
C LEU A 133 -0.53 -11.89 9.97
N LEU A 134 -0.26 -11.23 8.85
CA LEU A 134 -1.11 -11.28 7.65
C LEU A 134 -1.16 -12.70 7.07
N MET A 135 -0.05 -13.44 7.01
CA MET A 135 -0.04 -14.83 6.57
C MET A 135 -0.85 -15.73 7.50
N GLU A 136 -0.73 -15.57 8.81
CA GLU A 136 -1.54 -16.31 9.78
C GLU A 136 -3.04 -16.01 9.67
N VAL A 137 -3.40 -14.76 9.33
CA VAL A 137 -4.80 -14.40 9.03
C VAL A 137 -5.24 -15.08 7.75
N ALA A 138 -4.43 -15.02 6.69
CA ALA A 138 -4.74 -15.67 5.42
C ALA A 138 -5.01 -17.17 5.61
N ASP A 139 -4.14 -17.87 6.32
CA ASP A 139 -4.32 -19.30 6.64
C ASP A 139 -5.63 -19.55 7.42
N SER A 140 -5.94 -18.73 8.41
CA SER A 140 -7.15 -18.93 9.23
C SER A 140 -8.46 -18.63 8.48
N GLU A 141 -8.43 -17.71 7.52
CA GLU A 141 -9.58 -17.33 6.69
C GLU A 141 -9.65 -18.12 5.38
N GLY A 142 -8.67 -19.01 5.11
CA GLY A 142 -8.60 -19.78 3.87
C GLY A 142 -8.36 -18.90 2.63
N LEU A 143 -7.60 -17.82 2.78
CA LEU A 143 -7.26 -16.89 1.70
C LEU A 143 -5.94 -17.28 1.05
N GLU A 144 -5.89 -17.18 -0.27
CA GLU A 144 -4.64 -17.34 -1.02
C GLU A 144 -3.87 -16.02 -1.02
N VAL A 145 -2.70 -16.01 -0.35
CA VAL A 145 -1.79 -14.86 -0.27
C VAL A 145 -0.37 -15.36 -0.53
N VAL A 146 0.33 -14.69 -1.42
CA VAL A 146 1.74 -15.04 -1.72
C VAL A 146 2.66 -14.24 -0.80
N ASP A 147 3.55 -14.94 -0.08
CA ASP A 147 4.55 -14.29 0.77
C ASP A 147 5.80 -13.93 -0.02
N GLY A 148 6.09 -12.65 -0.08
CA GLY A 148 7.27 -12.08 -0.76
C GLY A 148 7.02 -11.69 -2.22
N GLY A 149 7.54 -10.51 -2.58
CA GLY A 149 7.57 -9.97 -3.93
C GLY A 149 8.23 -8.60 -3.95
N ILE A 150 9.16 -8.42 -4.91
CA ILE A 150 9.87 -7.16 -5.10
C ILE A 150 8.98 -6.18 -5.89
N TYR A 151 8.56 -5.12 -5.22
CA TYR A 151 7.71 -4.09 -5.81
C TYR A 151 8.54 -2.98 -6.45
N VAL A 152 8.43 -2.80 -7.77
CA VAL A 152 9.00 -1.66 -8.48
C VAL A 152 8.03 -0.49 -8.39
N CYS A 153 8.45 0.62 -7.82
CA CYS A 153 7.65 1.84 -7.77
C CYS A 153 7.99 2.74 -8.95
N ALA A 154 7.13 2.78 -9.96
CA ALA A 154 7.21 3.71 -11.08
C ALA A 154 6.59 5.06 -10.71
N ASN A 155 6.95 6.11 -11.43
CA ASN A 155 6.47 7.46 -11.10
C ASN A 155 4.98 7.66 -11.41
N GLY A 156 4.49 7.07 -12.48
CA GLY A 156 3.16 7.38 -13.01
C GLY A 156 3.02 8.83 -13.52
N PRO A 157 1.84 9.29 -13.92
CA PRO A 157 0.57 8.55 -13.97
C PRO A 157 0.41 7.67 -15.22
N ARG A 158 1.32 7.74 -16.21
CA ARG A 158 1.30 6.83 -17.36
C ARG A 158 1.74 5.42 -16.93
N PHE A 159 1.20 4.42 -17.60
CA PHE A 159 1.74 3.06 -17.52
C PHE A 159 3.13 2.99 -18.13
N GLU A 160 3.86 1.94 -17.77
CA GLU A 160 5.19 1.65 -18.23
C GLU A 160 5.19 1.22 -19.69
N THR A 161 6.31 1.40 -20.37
CA THR A 161 6.54 0.79 -21.67
C THR A 161 6.99 -0.66 -21.52
N PRO A 162 6.78 -1.51 -22.55
CA PRO A 162 7.34 -2.88 -22.53
C PRO A 162 8.86 -2.92 -22.33
N ALA A 163 9.58 -1.86 -22.73
CA ALA A 163 11.02 -1.77 -22.52
C ALA A 163 11.37 -1.51 -21.04
N GLU A 164 10.61 -0.64 -20.37
CA GLU A 164 10.74 -0.40 -18.92
C GLU A 164 10.42 -1.68 -18.13
N ILE A 165 9.37 -2.41 -18.50
CA ILE A 165 9.03 -3.67 -17.84
C ILE A 165 10.13 -4.72 -18.00
N ARG A 166 10.73 -4.86 -19.19
CA ARG A 166 11.91 -5.75 -19.36
C ARG A 166 13.10 -5.32 -18.50
N MET A 167 13.32 -4.02 -18.35
CA MET A 167 14.37 -3.48 -17.49
C MET A 167 14.09 -3.83 -16.02
N TYR A 168 12.87 -3.61 -15.55
CA TYR A 168 12.46 -3.92 -14.17
C TYR A 168 12.57 -5.42 -13.87
N ALA A 169 12.13 -6.27 -14.80
CA ALA A 169 12.35 -7.72 -14.70
C ALA A 169 13.83 -8.08 -14.59
N GLY A 170 14.70 -7.42 -15.38
CA GLY A 170 16.16 -7.60 -15.32
C GLY A 170 16.78 -7.18 -13.99
N PHE A 171 16.16 -6.28 -13.24
CA PHE A 171 16.56 -5.89 -11.88
C PHE A 171 15.97 -6.81 -10.80
N GLY A 172 15.17 -7.80 -11.16
CA GLY A 172 14.52 -8.71 -10.22
C GLY A 172 13.17 -8.21 -9.70
N GLY A 173 12.57 -7.20 -10.32
CA GLY A 173 11.24 -6.74 -9.97
C GLY A 173 10.17 -7.78 -10.31
N ASP A 174 9.27 -8.00 -9.38
CA ASP A 174 8.16 -8.95 -9.48
C ASP A 174 6.84 -8.27 -9.84
N LEU A 175 6.62 -7.12 -9.25
CA LEU A 175 5.40 -6.32 -9.36
C LEU A 175 5.75 -4.88 -9.74
N VAL A 176 4.87 -4.19 -10.43
CA VAL A 176 5.02 -2.76 -10.70
C VAL A 176 3.77 -1.98 -10.32
N GLY A 177 3.96 -0.87 -9.63
CA GLY A 177 2.90 0.06 -9.28
C GLY A 177 3.47 1.46 -9.09
N MET A 178 2.69 2.38 -8.52
CA MET A 178 3.04 3.79 -8.55
C MET A 178 3.07 4.46 -7.16
N THR A 179 2.84 3.71 -6.07
CA THR A 179 2.50 4.34 -4.78
C THR A 179 3.22 3.78 -3.54
N GLY A 180 3.84 2.58 -3.61
CA GLY A 180 4.49 1.96 -2.44
C GLY A 180 5.69 2.74 -1.91
N TYR A 181 6.34 3.55 -2.76
CA TYR A 181 7.42 4.45 -2.39
C TYR A 181 7.04 5.91 -2.70
N PRO A 182 7.36 6.89 -1.84
CA PRO A 182 8.20 6.82 -0.64
C PRO A 182 7.49 6.39 0.66
N GLU A 183 6.25 5.93 0.60
CA GLU A 183 5.42 5.62 1.78
C GLU A 183 6.13 4.68 2.77
N VAL A 184 6.68 3.55 2.28
CA VAL A 184 7.43 2.60 3.10
C VAL A 184 8.70 3.20 3.71
N ALA A 185 9.44 4.03 2.96
CA ALA A 185 10.65 4.68 3.47
C ALA A 185 10.33 5.69 4.57
N LEU A 186 9.26 6.48 4.38
CA LEU A 186 8.79 7.43 5.39
C LEU A 186 8.27 6.73 6.66
N ALA A 187 7.64 5.55 6.53
CA ALA A 187 7.27 4.73 7.68
C ALA A 187 8.52 4.29 8.47
N ARG A 188 9.56 3.85 7.78
CA ARG A 188 10.84 3.46 8.40
C ARG A 188 11.53 4.64 9.11
N GLU A 189 11.45 5.85 8.57
CA GLU A 189 12.00 7.06 9.22
C GLU A 189 11.27 7.44 10.51
N LEU A 190 9.99 7.04 10.64
CA LEU A 190 9.17 7.22 11.84
C LEU A 190 9.26 6.03 12.81
N ASP A 191 10.12 5.04 12.54
CA ASP A 191 10.18 3.78 13.30
C ASP A 191 8.79 3.08 13.38
N MET A 192 7.96 3.28 12.34
CA MET A 192 6.60 2.77 12.26
C MET A 192 6.56 1.45 11.48
N PRO A 193 6.20 0.31 12.12
CA PRO A 193 5.99 -0.96 11.44
C PRO A 193 5.03 -0.78 10.25
N TYR A 194 5.44 -1.25 9.07
CA TYR A 194 4.69 -1.08 7.83
C TYR A 194 4.68 -2.37 7.02
N ALA A 195 3.50 -2.79 6.58
CA ALA A 195 3.35 -3.89 5.64
C ALA A 195 2.42 -3.47 4.50
N ALA A 196 2.67 -3.99 3.29
CA ALA A 196 1.88 -3.69 2.12
C ALA A 196 1.44 -4.95 1.39
N ILE A 197 0.19 -4.94 0.92
CA ILE A 197 -0.41 -5.98 0.11
C ILE A 197 -0.53 -5.44 -1.32
N GLY A 198 0.21 -6.04 -2.25
CA GLY A 198 0.05 -5.83 -3.67
C GLY A 198 -1.12 -6.67 -4.20
N VAL A 199 -2.04 -6.05 -4.93
CA VAL A 199 -3.10 -6.76 -5.67
C VAL A 199 -2.73 -6.73 -7.14
N VAL A 200 -2.48 -7.89 -7.72
CA VAL A 200 -2.13 -8.02 -9.13
C VAL A 200 -3.39 -7.84 -9.97
N SER A 201 -3.56 -6.68 -10.58
CA SER A 201 -4.75 -6.36 -11.38
C SER A 201 -4.64 -6.75 -12.85
N ASN A 202 -3.41 -6.88 -13.35
CA ASN A 202 -3.13 -7.15 -14.76
C ASN A 202 -1.69 -7.65 -14.95
N PRO A 203 -1.36 -8.33 -16.05
CA PRO A 203 0.03 -8.48 -16.47
C PRO A 203 0.63 -7.10 -16.79
N ALA A 204 1.88 -6.87 -16.42
CA ALA A 204 2.56 -5.60 -16.71
C ALA A 204 2.66 -5.34 -18.23
N ALA A 205 2.84 -4.08 -18.60
CA ALA A 205 2.81 -3.63 -20.00
C ALA A 205 3.72 -4.49 -20.93
N GLY A 206 3.13 -5.01 -22.00
CA GLY A 206 3.81 -5.83 -23.00
C GLY A 206 4.01 -7.30 -22.61
N LEU A 207 3.45 -7.76 -21.50
CA LEU A 207 3.44 -9.18 -21.10
C LEU A 207 2.14 -9.89 -21.48
N SER A 208 1.11 -9.15 -21.91
CA SER A 208 -0.10 -9.68 -22.52
C SER A 208 -0.20 -9.24 -23.98
N VAL A 209 -0.93 -10.00 -24.79
CA VAL A 209 -1.33 -9.59 -26.14
C VAL A 209 -2.52 -8.66 -26.15
N GLU A 210 -3.27 -8.62 -25.06
CA GLU A 210 -4.42 -7.74 -24.87
C GLU A 210 -3.96 -6.36 -24.40
N GLU A 211 -4.62 -5.32 -24.90
CA GLU A 211 -4.38 -3.96 -24.41
C GLU A 211 -4.86 -3.81 -22.96
N LEU A 212 -4.10 -3.06 -22.18
CA LEU A 212 -4.42 -2.78 -20.80
C LEU A 212 -5.70 -1.91 -20.74
N SER A 213 -6.76 -2.46 -20.15
CA SER A 213 -8.03 -1.80 -19.96
C SER A 213 -8.22 -1.40 -18.49
N LEU A 214 -8.65 -0.16 -18.24
CA LEU A 214 -9.02 0.26 -16.89
C LEU A 214 -10.26 -0.49 -16.38
N GLU A 215 -11.16 -0.88 -17.28
CA GLU A 215 -12.38 -1.63 -16.95
C GLU A 215 -12.01 -3.03 -16.41
N ASP A 216 -11.06 -3.71 -17.03
CA ASP A 216 -10.56 -5.01 -16.56
C ASP A 216 -9.90 -4.90 -15.19
N ILE A 217 -9.09 -3.84 -14.98
CA ILE A 217 -8.48 -3.57 -13.67
C ILE A 217 -9.56 -3.40 -12.59
N TRP A 218 -10.62 -2.64 -12.86
CA TRP A 218 -11.70 -2.44 -11.91
C TRP A 218 -12.48 -3.73 -11.63
N GLY A 219 -12.71 -4.57 -12.64
CA GLY A 219 -13.33 -5.89 -12.46
C GLY A 219 -12.54 -6.78 -11.50
N VAL A 220 -11.21 -6.87 -11.69
CA VAL A 220 -10.36 -7.63 -10.78
C VAL A 220 -10.39 -7.08 -9.35
N LEU A 221 -10.38 -5.75 -9.19
CA LEU A 221 -10.43 -5.13 -7.86
C LEU A 221 -11.75 -5.39 -7.15
N GLU A 222 -12.87 -5.46 -7.87
CA GLU A 222 -14.16 -5.84 -7.33
C GLU A 222 -14.13 -7.28 -6.83
N ASP A 223 -13.59 -8.23 -7.59
CA ASP A 223 -13.47 -9.64 -7.23
C ASP A 223 -12.58 -9.85 -5.99
N VAL A 224 -11.45 -9.10 -5.88
CA VAL A 224 -10.50 -9.20 -4.77
C VAL A 224 -10.93 -8.39 -3.55
N SER A 225 -11.89 -7.51 -3.66
CA SER A 225 -12.32 -6.61 -2.57
C SER A 225 -12.70 -7.36 -1.30
N THR A 226 -13.52 -8.40 -1.41
CA THR A 226 -13.99 -9.19 -0.25
C THR A 226 -12.82 -9.92 0.45
N PRO A 227 -11.99 -10.73 -0.24
CA PRO A 227 -10.84 -11.37 0.39
C PRO A 227 -9.85 -10.38 1.00
N LEU A 228 -9.63 -9.24 0.36
CA LEU A 228 -8.74 -8.20 0.90
C LEU A 228 -9.29 -7.55 2.17
N HIS A 229 -10.60 -7.30 2.24
CA HIS A 229 -11.26 -6.83 3.47
C HIS A 229 -11.20 -7.86 4.60
N LEU A 230 -11.36 -9.16 4.29
CA LEU A 230 -11.21 -10.22 5.29
C LEU A 230 -9.79 -10.26 5.84
N LEU A 231 -8.79 -10.16 4.97
CA LEU A 231 -7.37 -10.15 5.37
C LEU A 231 -7.05 -8.95 6.27
N LEU A 232 -7.41 -7.74 5.86
CA LEU A 232 -7.16 -6.52 6.64
C LEU A 232 -7.99 -6.49 7.94
N GLY A 233 -9.26 -6.92 7.89
CA GLY A 233 -10.14 -6.98 9.05
C GLY A 233 -9.71 -8.02 10.08
N GLY A 234 -9.26 -9.19 9.63
CA GLY A 234 -8.65 -10.21 10.48
C GLY A 234 -7.37 -9.71 11.16
N ALA A 235 -6.54 -8.97 10.42
CA ALA A 235 -5.35 -8.33 10.99
C ALA A 235 -5.74 -7.27 12.04
N ALA A 236 -6.74 -6.44 11.77
CA ALA A 236 -7.27 -5.47 12.73
C ALA A 236 -7.75 -6.16 14.01
N THR A 237 -8.51 -7.26 13.90
CA THR A 237 -8.96 -8.05 15.05
C THR A 237 -7.77 -8.52 15.91
N ARG A 238 -6.72 -9.07 15.30
CA ARG A 238 -5.54 -9.58 16.02
C ARG A 238 -4.67 -8.47 16.62
N LEU A 239 -4.75 -7.27 16.07
CA LEU A 239 -4.04 -6.10 16.57
C LEU A 239 -4.84 -5.31 17.61
N ALA A 240 -6.15 -5.58 17.81
CA ALA A 240 -7.00 -4.83 18.72
C ALA A 240 -6.44 -4.81 20.17
N ASP A 241 -5.88 -5.91 20.63
CA ASP A 241 -5.33 -6.03 21.99
C ASP A 241 -3.96 -5.35 22.17
N ARG A 242 -3.38 -4.80 21.12
CA ARG A 242 -2.08 -4.10 21.16
C ARG A 242 -2.17 -2.60 21.44
N TRP A 243 -3.40 -2.04 21.44
CA TRP A 243 -3.64 -0.57 21.50
C TRP A 243 -4.50 -0.10 22.67
#